data_0c868aff73602bb6b3e74a2b559b4fa7
#
_entry.id   0c868aff73602bb6b3e74a2b559b4fa7
#
_cell.length_a   1.000
_cell.length_b   1.000
_cell.length_c   1.000
_cell.angle_alpha   90.00
_cell.angle_beta   90.00
_cell.angle_gamma   90.00
#
_symmetry.space_group_name_H-M   'P 1'
#
loop_
_entity.id
_entity.type
_entity.pdbx_description
1 polymer ?
#
loop_
_entity_poly.entity_id
_entity_poly.type
_entity_poly.pdbx_seq_one_letter_code
_entity_poly.pdbx_strand_id
1 'polypeptide(L)'
;MIFYVLKQNRNAKSVAFGKFFAYPVIDETVDLDGLADHMSSHNTPYSKGAIKGMLTDMVSCIKELLLEGKNVKIADLAIFSLGIRNNGGAVSEDLFSVVKHIKGVRLRARATGELISKSLRLEAQLRRAKSSGLTTDPAASPDPSQGGENNDAGGSTGGGTGGGDDEQN
;
A
#
# COMPACT_ATOMS: atom_id res chain seq x y z
N MET A 1 8.08 6.72 12.67
CA MET A 1 9.25 6.85 11.77
C MET A 1 9.57 5.45 11.23
N ILE A 2 9.80 5.32 9.90
CA ILE A 2 10.06 4.03 9.27
C ILE A 2 11.55 3.97 8.94
N PHE A 3 12.25 2.98 9.47
CA PHE A 3 13.65 2.74 9.11
C PHE A 3 13.76 1.88 7.85
N TYR A 4 14.77 2.14 7.01
CA TYR A 4 15.05 1.34 5.83
C TYR A 4 16.53 0.99 5.69
N VAL A 5 16.80 -0.10 4.99
CA VAL A 5 18.15 -0.51 4.56
C VAL A 5 18.22 -0.59 3.04
N LEU A 6 19.41 -0.39 2.49
CA LEU A 6 19.64 -0.55 1.06
C LEU A 6 20.11 -1.98 0.77
N LYS A 7 19.47 -2.63 -0.20
CA LYS A 7 19.89 -3.94 -0.70
C LYS A 7 20.18 -3.86 -2.20
N GLN A 8 21.31 -4.39 -2.61
CA GLN A 8 21.70 -4.46 -4.01
C GLN A 8 20.95 -5.58 -4.73
N ASN A 9 20.43 -5.29 -5.93
CA ASN A 9 19.86 -6.31 -6.80
C ASN A 9 20.99 -7.13 -7.42
N ARG A 10 21.09 -8.39 -7.02
CA ARG A 10 22.08 -9.36 -7.49
C ARG A 10 21.58 -10.28 -8.61
N ASN A 11 20.36 -10.07 -9.10
CA ASN A 11 19.82 -10.86 -10.20
C ASN A 11 20.42 -10.39 -11.53
N ALA A 12 21.38 -11.14 -12.05
CA ALA A 12 22.09 -10.83 -13.30
C ALA A 12 21.16 -10.75 -14.54
N LYS A 13 19.98 -11.36 -14.50
CA LYS A 13 18.98 -11.32 -15.57
C LYS A 13 18.06 -10.08 -15.50
N SER A 14 18.21 -9.26 -14.48
CA SER A 14 17.38 -8.06 -14.30
C SER A 14 18.04 -6.84 -14.93
N VAL A 15 17.26 -6.00 -15.61
CA VAL A 15 17.67 -4.67 -16.10
C VAL A 15 18.16 -3.76 -14.95
N ALA A 16 17.78 -4.10 -13.72
CA ALA A 16 18.17 -3.38 -12.50
C ALA A 16 19.34 -4.05 -11.76
N PHE A 17 20.11 -4.94 -12.43
CA PHE A 17 21.29 -5.55 -11.82
C PHE A 17 22.27 -4.50 -11.30
N GLY A 18 22.77 -4.71 -10.11
CA GLY A 18 23.73 -3.80 -9.46
C GLY A 18 23.11 -2.56 -8.80
N LYS A 19 21.84 -2.21 -9.09
CA LYS A 19 21.16 -1.07 -8.46
C LYS A 19 20.76 -1.38 -7.03
N PHE A 20 20.72 -0.34 -6.19
CA PHE A 20 20.29 -0.44 -4.79
C PHE A 20 18.81 -0.06 -4.65
N PHE A 21 18.10 -0.77 -3.79
CA PHE A 21 16.69 -0.54 -3.47
C PHE A 21 16.50 -0.45 -1.96
N ALA A 22 15.64 0.46 -1.54
CA ALA A 22 15.26 0.62 -0.13
C ALA A 22 14.27 -0.48 0.28
N TYR A 23 14.52 -1.09 1.43
CA TYR A 23 13.64 -2.07 2.07
C TYR A 23 13.36 -1.63 3.50
N PRO A 24 12.11 -1.66 3.96
CA PRO A 24 11.80 -1.31 5.33
C PRO A 24 12.46 -2.30 6.30
N VAL A 25 12.87 -1.79 7.44
CA VAL A 25 13.24 -2.61 8.60
C VAL A 25 11.95 -2.84 9.38
N ILE A 26 11.58 -4.09 9.56
CA ILE A 26 10.43 -4.50 10.37
C ILE A 26 10.98 -4.91 11.74
N ASP A 27 10.58 -4.20 12.77
CA ASP A 27 11.02 -4.48 14.14
C ASP A 27 10.27 -5.70 14.69
N GLU A 28 8.94 -5.68 14.57
CA GLU A 28 8.09 -6.76 15.07
C GLU A 28 6.81 -6.90 14.24
N THR A 29 6.12 -8.01 14.43
CA THR A 29 4.76 -8.21 13.94
C THR A 29 3.81 -8.25 15.12
N VAL A 30 2.97 -7.23 15.25
CA VAL A 30 1.96 -7.15 16.31
C VAL A 30 0.81 -8.08 15.96
N ASP A 31 0.49 -9.01 16.83
CA ASP A 31 -0.63 -9.92 16.70
C ASP A 31 -1.95 -9.30 17.21
N LEU A 32 -3.02 -10.09 17.24
CA LEU A 32 -4.33 -9.62 17.68
C LEU A 32 -4.35 -9.22 19.16
N ASP A 33 -3.59 -9.91 20.01
CA ASP A 33 -3.47 -9.60 21.43
C ASP A 33 -2.73 -8.28 21.66
N GLY A 34 -1.63 -8.08 20.95
CA GLY A 34 -0.88 -6.84 20.96
C GLY A 34 -1.67 -5.66 20.40
N LEU A 35 -2.44 -5.89 19.33
CA LEU A 35 -3.31 -4.85 18.78
C LEU A 35 -4.41 -4.47 19.78
N ALA A 36 -5.07 -5.44 20.41
CA ALA A 36 -6.09 -5.19 21.42
C ALA A 36 -5.54 -4.46 22.65
N ASP A 37 -4.31 -4.78 23.05
CA ASP A 37 -3.60 -4.10 24.11
C ASP A 37 -3.32 -2.64 23.77
N HIS A 38 -2.76 -2.40 22.60
CA HIS A 38 -2.52 -1.06 22.07
C HIS A 38 -3.81 -0.24 22.01
N MET A 39 -4.90 -0.79 21.43
CA MET A 39 -6.20 -0.12 21.38
C MET A 39 -6.75 0.22 22.75
N SER A 40 -6.61 -0.66 23.75
CA SER A 40 -7.10 -0.42 25.10
C SER A 40 -6.34 0.70 25.82
N SER A 41 -5.12 1.03 25.39
CA SER A 41 -4.31 2.14 25.93
C SER A 41 -4.77 3.52 25.48
N HIS A 42 -5.63 3.62 24.46
CA HIS A 42 -6.10 4.89 23.89
C HIS A 42 -7.36 5.47 24.56
N ASN A 43 -7.50 5.30 25.88
CA ASN A 43 -8.63 5.86 26.66
C ASN A 43 -10.02 5.44 26.10
N THR A 44 -10.15 4.18 25.69
CA THR A 44 -11.40 3.59 25.23
C THR A 44 -12.20 3.04 26.43
N PRO A 45 -13.54 3.02 26.38
CA PRO A 45 -14.37 2.40 27.43
C PRO A 45 -14.31 0.86 27.40
N TYR A 46 -13.66 0.27 26.41
CA TYR A 46 -13.64 -1.18 26.24
C TYR A 46 -12.40 -1.81 26.85
N SER A 47 -12.57 -2.93 27.56
CA SER A 47 -11.47 -3.73 28.04
C SER A 47 -10.72 -4.42 26.89
N LYS A 48 -9.44 -4.75 27.09
CA LYS A 48 -8.64 -5.54 26.15
C LYS A 48 -9.36 -6.81 25.68
N GLY A 49 -10.00 -7.53 26.61
CA GLY A 49 -10.75 -8.75 26.27
C GLY A 49 -11.96 -8.47 25.36
N ALA A 50 -12.70 -7.40 25.63
CA ALA A 50 -13.83 -7.00 24.80
C ALA A 50 -13.38 -6.61 23.38
N ILE A 51 -12.29 -5.84 23.25
CA ILE A 51 -11.69 -5.47 21.97
C ILE A 51 -11.26 -6.71 21.20
N LYS A 52 -10.52 -7.62 21.84
CA LYS A 52 -10.07 -8.88 21.21
C LYS A 52 -11.25 -9.71 20.73
N GLY A 53 -12.30 -9.85 21.53
CA GLY A 53 -13.53 -10.56 21.14
C GLY A 53 -14.16 -9.95 19.89
N MET A 54 -14.40 -8.63 19.88
CA MET A 54 -14.97 -7.93 18.73
C MET A 54 -14.14 -8.09 17.45
N LEU A 55 -12.80 -8.00 17.55
CA LEU A 55 -11.90 -8.18 16.40
C LEU A 55 -11.95 -9.63 15.88
N THR A 56 -12.03 -10.61 16.78
CA THR A 56 -12.16 -12.02 16.40
C THR A 56 -13.46 -12.29 15.67
N ASP A 57 -14.58 -11.79 16.20
CA ASP A 57 -15.88 -11.91 15.57
C ASP A 57 -15.95 -11.20 14.23
N MET A 58 -15.36 -10.02 14.13
CA MET A 58 -15.24 -9.29 12.86
C MET A 58 -14.55 -10.12 11.78
N VAL A 59 -13.43 -10.78 12.10
CA VAL A 59 -12.73 -11.65 11.14
C VAL A 59 -13.60 -12.82 10.71
N SER A 60 -14.32 -13.44 11.65
CA SER A 60 -15.24 -14.55 11.38
C SER A 60 -16.38 -14.13 10.46
N CYS A 61 -17.04 -13.00 10.74
CA CYS A 61 -18.11 -12.44 9.93
C CYS A 61 -17.63 -12.05 8.53
N ILE A 62 -16.44 -11.44 8.41
CA ILE A 62 -15.86 -11.13 7.10
C ILE A 62 -15.68 -12.41 6.28
N LYS A 63 -15.14 -13.48 6.86
CA LYS A 63 -14.96 -14.76 6.19
C LYS A 63 -16.29 -15.33 5.69
N GLU A 64 -17.33 -15.33 6.54
CA GLU A 64 -18.66 -15.80 6.19
C GLU A 64 -19.24 -15.04 5.00
N LEU A 65 -19.27 -13.72 5.05
CA LEU A 65 -19.77 -12.87 3.97
C LEU A 65 -19.00 -13.05 2.65
N LEU A 66 -17.68 -13.21 2.74
CA LEU A 66 -16.86 -13.47 1.56
C LEU A 66 -17.19 -14.82 0.91
N LEU A 67 -17.45 -15.86 1.70
CA LEU A 67 -17.84 -17.18 1.21
C LEU A 67 -19.25 -17.19 0.60
N GLU A 68 -20.11 -16.27 1.01
CA GLU A 68 -21.42 -16.01 0.37
C GLU A 68 -21.29 -15.20 -0.95
N GLY A 69 -20.08 -14.86 -1.37
CA GLY A 69 -19.83 -14.10 -2.60
C GLY A 69 -19.97 -12.58 -2.44
N LYS A 70 -20.05 -12.08 -1.21
CA LYS A 70 -20.13 -10.64 -0.92
C LYS A 70 -18.75 -10.03 -0.73
N ASN A 71 -18.58 -8.78 -1.12
CA ASN A 71 -17.41 -8.00 -0.74
C ASN A 71 -17.70 -7.25 0.57
N VAL A 72 -16.71 -7.16 1.44
CA VAL A 72 -16.83 -6.44 2.71
C VAL A 72 -15.93 -5.20 2.69
N LYS A 73 -16.54 -4.02 2.85
CA LYS A 73 -15.80 -2.76 2.96
C LYS A 73 -15.79 -2.30 4.41
N ILE A 74 -14.61 -2.14 4.97
CA ILE A 74 -14.39 -1.41 6.22
C ILE A 74 -13.77 -0.07 5.82
N ALA A 75 -14.48 1.03 6.15
CA ALA A 75 -13.99 2.37 5.87
C ALA A 75 -12.61 2.57 6.53
N ASP A 76 -11.75 3.31 5.85
CA ASP A 76 -10.40 3.66 6.31
C ASP A 76 -9.45 2.47 6.57
N LEU A 77 -9.91 1.23 6.29
CA LEU A 77 -9.09 0.03 6.37
C LEU A 77 -8.92 -0.61 4.98
N ALA A 78 -9.90 -1.37 4.52
CA ALA A 78 -9.81 -2.08 3.26
C ALA A 78 -11.17 -2.54 2.72
N ILE A 79 -11.19 -2.86 1.41
CA ILE A 79 -12.21 -3.70 0.80
C ILE A 79 -11.63 -5.10 0.67
N PHE A 80 -12.30 -6.05 1.30
CA PHE A 80 -12.02 -7.48 1.22
C PHE A 80 -12.88 -8.13 0.15
N SER A 81 -12.29 -9.00 -0.66
CA SER A 81 -12.98 -9.73 -1.73
C SER A 81 -12.32 -11.06 -1.98
N LEU A 82 -13.03 -12.01 -2.56
CA LEU A 82 -12.44 -13.25 -3.06
C LEU A 82 -12.13 -13.15 -4.56
N GLY A 83 -11.03 -13.74 -4.95
CA GLY A 83 -10.68 -13.97 -6.36
C GLY A 83 -10.49 -15.44 -6.65
N ILE A 84 -10.90 -15.90 -7.81
CA ILE A 84 -10.67 -17.26 -8.28
C ILE A 84 -9.24 -17.36 -8.83
N ARG A 85 -8.55 -18.43 -8.50
CA ARG A 85 -7.27 -18.81 -9.09
C ARG A 85 -7.52 -19.87 -10.14
N ASN A 86 -7.29 -19.53 -11.38
CA ASN A 86 -7.41 -20.47 -12.49
C ASN A 86 -6.13 -21.32 -12.64
N ASN A 87 -6.31 -22.55 -13.11
CA ASN A 87 -5.27 -23.49 -13.48
C ASN A 87 -5.34 -23.71 -15.01
N GLY A 88 -4.89 -22.70 -15.77
CA GLY A 88 -5.11 -22.67 -17.21
C GLY A 88 -6.54 -22.30 -17.58
N GLY A 89 -6.85 -22.25 -18.85
CA GLY A 89 -8.18 -22.03 -19.42
C GLY A 89 -8.69 -23.25 -20.17
N ALA A 90 -10.00 -23.34 -20.38
CA ALA A 90 -10.59 -24.30 -21.31
C ALA A 90 -10.62 -23.69 -22.72
N VAL A 91 -10.60 -24.54 -23.73
CA VAL A 91 -10.63 -24.13 -25.16
C VAL A 91 -12.02 -23.61 -25.56
N SER A 92 -13.06 -24.10 -24.84
CA SER A 92 -14.45 -23.65 -24.97
C SER A 92 -15.17 -23.70 -23.63
N GLU A 93 -16.29 -23.01 -23.50
CA GLU A 93 -17.10 -22.98 -22.30
C GLU A 93 -17.60 -24.38 -21.88
N ASP A 94 -18.04 -25.18 -22.86
CA ASP A 94 -18.55 -26.53 -22.64
C ASP A 94 -17.49 -27.49 -22.09
N LEU A 95 -16.22 -27.23 -22.35
CA LEU A 95 -15.09 -28.02 -21.86
C LEU A 95 -14.56 -27.53 -20.52
N PHE A 96 -15.14 -26.44 -19.97
CA PHE A 96 -14.73 -25.94 -18.68
C PHE A 96 -15.14 -26.89 -17.56
N SER A 97 -14.20 -27.23 -16.71
CA SER A 97 -14.42 -28.06 -15.52
C SER A 97 -13.80 -27.39 -14.31
N VAL A 98 -14.58 -27.24 -13.25
CA VAL A 98 -14.13 -26.69 -11.97
C VAL A 98 -12.89 -27.41 -11.46
N VAL A 99 -12.91 -28.75 -11.51
CA VAL A 99 -11.82 -29.61 -11.01
C VAL A 99 -10.51 -29.39 -11.78
N LYS A 100 -10.59 -29.18 -13.10
CA LYS A 100 -9.40 -29.03 -13.95
C LYS A 100 -8.91 -27.58 -14.03
N HIS A 101 -9.83 -26.61 -14.07
CA HIS A 101 -9.51 -25.24 -14.43
C HIS A 101 -9.55 -24.25 -13.27
N ILE A 102 -10.08 -24.65 -12.08
CA ILE A 102 -10.03 -23.83 -10.87
C ILE A 102 -9.04 -24.44 -9.89
N LYS A 103 -7.99 -23.69 -9.55
CA LYS A 103 -6.99 -24.09 -8.55
C LYS A 103 -7.46 -23.77 -7.12
N GLY A 104 -8.42 -22.87 -6.95
CA GLY A 104 -8.95 -22.44 -5.65
C GLY A 104 -9.30 -20.96 -5.62
N VAL A 105 -9.55 -20.45 -4.43
CA VAL A 105 -9.84 -19.05 -4.16
C VAL A 105 -8.68 -18.37 -3.42
N ARG A 106 -8.61 -17.06 -3.50
CA ARG A 106 -7.66 -16.24 -2.75
C ARG A 106 -8.32 -15.01 -2.20
N LEU A 107 -7.94 -14.61 -1.01
CA LEU A 107 -8.29 -13.32 -0.45
C LEU A 107 -7.60 -12.20 -1.23
N ARG A 108 -8.34 -11.14 -1.50
CA ARG A 108 -7.84 -9.84 -1.96
C ARG A 108 -8.26 -8.78 -0.96
N ALA A 109 -7.32 -7.97 -0.53
CA ALA A 109 -7.57 -6.80 0.29
C ALA A 109 -7.01 -5.58 -0.43
N ARG A 110 -7.82 -4.52 -0.54
CA ARG A 110 -7.42 -3.26 -1.14
C ARG A 110 -7.66 -2.15 -0.13
N ALA A 111 -6.60 -1.50 0.29
CA ALA A 111 -6.67 -0.39 1.25
C ALA A 111 -7.64 0.72 0.81
N THR A 112 -8.30 1.34 1.78
CA THR A 112 -9.24 2.45 1.61
C THR A 112 -8.95 3.55 2.62
N GLY A 113 -9.45 4.76 2.33
CA GLY A 113 -9.35 5.91 3.22
C GLY A 113 -7.92 6.19 3.68
N GLU A 114 -7.69 6.18 4.98
CA GLU A 114 -6.40 6.52 5.60
C GLU A 114 -5.26 5.56 5.25
N LEU A 115 -5.58 4.29 4.92
CA LEU A 115 -4.56 3.30 4.60
C LEU A 115 -4.19 3.22 3.11
N ILE A 116 -4.71 4.10 2.26
CA ILE A 116 -4.25 4.16 0.86
C ILE A 116 -2.82 4.71 0.79
N SER A 117 -2.07 4.28 -0.23
CA SER A 117 -0.68 4.69 -0.43
C SER A 117 -0.47 6.21 -0.45
N LYS A 118 -1.45 6.98 -0.93
CA LYS A 118 -1.37 8.45 -0.97
C LYS A 118 -1.39 9.04 0.44
N SER A 119 -2.32 8.61 1.31
CA SER A 119 -2.42 9.10 2.70
C SER A 119 -1.20 8.68 3.51
N LEU A 120 -0.83 7.40 3.45
CA LEU A 120 0.35 6.89 4.16
C LEU A 120 1.65 7.60 3.74
N ARG A 121 1.78 7.98 2.46
CA ARG A 121 2.96 8.69 1.95
C ARG A 121 3.08 10.11 2.52
N LEU A 122 1.97 10.78 2.77
CA LEU A 122 1.97 12.13 3.33
C LEU A 122 2.45 12.15 4.79
N GLU A 123 2.22 11.08 5.54
CA GLU A 123 2.57 10.98 6.95
C GLU A 123 3.87 10.21 7.21
N ALA A 124 4.34 9.43 6.22
CA ALA A 124 5.51 8.59 6.38
C ALA A 124 6.80 9.41 6.46
N GLN A 125 7.52 9.23 7.56
CA GLN A 125 8.88 9.73 7.73
C GLN A 125 9.86 8.56 7.57
N LEU A 126 10.75 8.65 6.58
CA LEU A 126 11.72 7.61 6.25
C LEU A 126 13.11 7.99 6.77
N ARG A 127 13.79 7.05 7.42
CA ARG A 127 15.17 7.22 7.88
C ARG A 127 16.00 5.98 7.58
N ARG A 128 17.20 6.19 7.07
CA ARG A 128 18.13 5.08 6.86
C ARG A 128 18.57 4.52 8.20
N ALA A 129 18.43 3.20 8.38
CA ALA A 129 18.96 2.51 9.56
C ALA A 129 20.48 2.60 9.55
N LYS A 130 21.09 2.91 10.72
CA LYS A 130 22.52 2.83 10.87
C LYS A 130 22.91 1.35 10.78
N SER A 131 23.85 1.03 9.92
CA SER A 131 24.45 -0.31 9.88
C SER A 131 25.18 -0.54 11.21
N SER A 132 24.67 -1.45 12.03
CA SER A 132 25.39 -1.91 13.22
C SER A 132 26.47 -2.86 12.75
N GLY A 133 27.66 -2.35 12.50
CA GLY A 133 28.82 -3.18 12.20
C GLY A 133 29.60 -2.73 10.98
N LEU A 134 30.70 -2.04 11.24
CA LEU A 134 31.89 -1.85 10.41
C LEU A 134 31.67 -1.07 9.10
N THR A 135 31.94 0.14 9.19
CA THR A 135 32.63 1.11 8.35
C THR A 135 31.97 2.48 8.49
N THR A 136 32.75 3.40 8.96
CA THR A 136 32.51 4.84 8.90
C THR A 136 32.40 5.23 7.42
N ASP A 137 31.17 5.46 6.92
CA ASP A 137 30.99 6.19 5.68
C ASP A 137 31.20 7.68 5.98
N PRO A 138 32.23 8.30 5.40
CA PRO A 138 32.33 9.74 5.36
C PRO A 138 31.32 10.26 4.32
N ALA A 139 30.53 11.23 4.73
CA ALA A 139 29.56 11.96 3.93
C ALA A 139 28.23 11.21 3.63
N ALA A 140 27.28 11.42 4.53
CA ALA A 140 25.88 11.39 4.18
C ALA A 140 25.64 12.49 3.16
N SER A 141 25.56 12.15 1.88
CA SER A 141 25.03 13.04 0.86
C SER A 141 23.59 13.40 1.23
N PRO A 142 23.17 14.67 1.14
CA PRO A 142 21.82 15.06 1.45
C PRO A 142 20.86 14.31 0.53
N ASP A 143 19.77 13.87 1.11
CA ASP A 143 18.65 13.19 0.46
C ASP A 143 18.14 14.08 -0.70
N PRO A 144 18.17 13.65 -1.96
CA PRO A 144 17.74 14.47 -3.09
C PRO A 144 16.23 14.69 -3.15
N SER A 145 15.46 14.23 -2.16
CA SER A 145 14.00 14.42 -2.08
C SER A 145 13.55 15.72 -1.37
N GLN A 146 14.50 16.56 -0.91
CA GLN A 146 14.19 17.91 -0.39
C GLN A 146 14.83 18.97 -1.31
N GLY A 147 14.17 19.30 -2.38
CA GLY A 147 14.63 20.38 -3.23
C GLY A 147 13.84 20.48 -4.53
N GLY A 148 12.73 21.11 -4.48
CA GLY A 148 11.93 21.42 -5.66
C GLY A 148 10.97 22.58 -5.43
N GLU A 149 11.44 23.65 -4.81
CA GLU A 149 10.81 24.96 -4.97
C GLU A 149 11.38 25.58 -6.25
N ASN A 150 10.62 25.50 -7.32
CA ASN A 150 10.86 26.27 -8.52
C ASN A 150 10.27 27.66 -8.33
N ASN A 151 11.15 28.61 -8.05
CA ASN A 151 10.95 30.01 -8.39
C ASN A 151 11.05 30.12 -9.92
N ASP A 152 9.93 30.35 -10.57
CA ASP A 152 9.93 30.91 -11.91
C ASP A 152 9.40 32.32 -11.82
N ALA A 153 10.34 33.25 -11.93
CA ALA A 153 10.11 34.65 -12.06
C ALA A 153 10.55 35.11 -13.45
N GLY A 154 9.62 35.62 -14.24
CA GLY A 154 9.90 36.73 -15.11
C GLY A 154 10.04 36.45 -16.60
N GLY A 155 9.22 37.15 -17.38
CA GLY A 155 9.53 37.51 -18.75
C GLY A 155 8.33 37.61 -19.67
N SER A 156 7.57 38.59 -19.52
CA SER A 156 7.11 39.68 -20.40
C SER A 156 7.28 39.56 -21.91
N THR A 157 6.22 40.01 -22.55
CA THR A 157 5.98 40.71 -23.84
C THR A 157 5.39 39.79 -24.91
N GLY A 158 4.21 40.23 -25.37
CA GLY A 158 3.86 41.08 -26.41
C GLY A 158 2.81 40.55 -27.35
N GLY A 159 1.68 41.24 -27.46
CA GLY A 159 1.12 41.71 -28.71
C GLY A 159 0.22 40.78 -29.54
N GLY A 160 -1.00 41.28 -29.84
CA GLY A 160 -1.63 41.03 -31.12
C GLY A 160 -3.07 40.51 -31.07
N THR A 161 -4.03 41.41 -30.91
CA THR A 161 -5.22 41.78 -31.73
C THR A 161 -5.94 40.72 -32.57
N GLY A 162 -7.28 40.79 -32.48
CA GLY A 162 -8.29 40.39 -33.46
C GLY A 162 -9.18 39.24 -32.93
N GLY A 163 -10.46 39.39 -32.68
CA GLY A 163 -11.53 40.04 -33.43
C GLY A 163 -12.45 38.93 -33.94
N GLY A 164 -13.77 38.99 -33.67
CA GLY A 164 -14.79 38.21 -34.38
C GLY A 164 -15.62 37.32 -33.44
N ASP A 165 -16.62 37.78 -32.95
CA ASP A 165 -18.10 37.71 -33.05
C ASP A 165 -18.71 36.37 -33.56
N ASP A 166 -19.91 36.18 -33.01
CA ASP A 166 -21.09 35.40 -33.49
C ASP A 166 -21.28 34.03 -32.87
N GLU A 167 -22.25 33.99 -31.99
CA GLU A 167 -23.71 33.69 -32.05
C GLU A 167 -24.11 32.22 -32.25
N GLN A 168 -24.90 31.79 -31.28
CA GLN A 168 -26.11 30.96 -31.31
C GLN A 168 -26.07 29.52 -31.89
N ASN A 169 -26.31 28.53 -31.10
CA ASN A 169 -27.60 27.84 -30.93
C ASN A 169 -27.53 26.80 -29.82
#